data_65e0c1b216f0f8d9cee69e1bbb864d1e
#
_entry.id   65e0c1b216f0f8d9cee69e1bbb864d1e
#
_cell.length_a   1.000
_cell.length_b   1.000
_cell.length_c   1.000
_cell.angle_alpha   90.00
_cell.angle_beta   90.00
_cell.angle_gamma   90.00
#
_symmetry.space_group_name_H-M   'P 1'
#
loop_
_entity.id
_entity.type
_entity.pdbx_description
1 polymer ?
#
loop_
_entity_poly.entity_id
_entity_poly.type
_entity_poly.pdbx_seq_one_letter_code
_entity_poly.pdbx_strand_id
1 'polypeptide(L)'
;WKYRFPTFVLGDGYQAKMRESLYIYDPALKGIEMVKTYPFLGSEGKPGVDRDPNHLRNTYNTEEELYEVVKNLVAEYEKVAPEIVEYQEFNTEDAEVLIVAHGVVTRAAQAAVKLLREQGIKAGHFRPVTLRPFAAKELKAVADRAKKLIVVESAQGQLKKLVVDAIYGCTTPIEGYFKPGQGITAEEIFDYVKKGM
;
A
#
# COMPACT_ATOMS: atom_id res chain seq x y z
N TRP A 1 -14.49 -4.33 -5.56
CA TRP A 1 -15.83 -4.76 -6.00
C TRP A 1 -16.69 -5.23 -4.83
N LYS A 2 -16.20 -6.13 -3.98
CA LYS A 2 -16.93 -6.66 -2.81
C LYS A 2 -17.48 -5.52 -1.91
N TYR A 3 -16.69 -4.51 -1.66
CA TYR A 3 -17.02 -3.41 -0.74
C TYR A 3 -17.49 -2.14 -1.45
N ARG A 4 -17.55 -2.13 -2.78
CA ARG A 4 -18.01 -0.97 -3.58
C ARG A 4 -17.18 0.30 -3.41
N PHE A 5 -15.92 0.19 -3.02
CA PHE A 5 -15.00 1.31 -2.95
C PHE A 5 -14.17 1.48 -4.23
N PRO A 6 -13.87 2.72 -4.63
CA PRO A 6 -12.90 2.97 -5.68
C PRO A 6 -11.54 2.36 -5.32
N THR A 7 -10.94 1.65 -6.26
CA THR A 7 -9.65 1.00 -6.05
C THR A 7 -8.64 1.52 -7.08
N PHE A 8 -7.48 1.97 -6.59
CA PHE A 8 -6.36 2.41 -7.41
C PHE A 8 -5.22 1.43 -7.29
N VAL A 9 -4.80 0.85 -8.41
CA VAL A 9 -3.60 0.02 -8.49
C VAL A 9 -2.46 0.90 -9.00
N LEU A 10 -1.44 1.08 -8.16
CA LEU A 10 -0.26 1.88 -8.51
C LEU A 10 0.84 0.97 -9.05
N GLY A 11 1.44 1.36 -10.14
CA GLY A 11 2.55 0.66 -10.79
C GLY A 11 3.69 1.59 -11.13
N ASP A 12 4.87 1.01 -11.32
CA ASP A 12 6.05 1.73 -11.80
C ASP A 12 6.03 1.87 -13.33
N GLY A 13 6.27 3.09 -13.83
CA GLY A 13 6.21 3.37 -15.25
C GLY A 13 7.31 2.68 -16.06
N TYR A 14 8.47 2.38 -15.47
CA TYR A 14 9.52 1.63 -16.12
C TYR A 14 9.12 0.17 -16.31
N GLN A 15 8.61 -0.48 -15.27
CA GLN A 15 8.11 -1.85 -15.35
C GLN A 15 6.94 -1.98 -16.33
N ALA A 16 6.04 -1.01 -16.36
CA ALA A 16 4.90 -1.00 -17.29
C ALA A 16 5.31 -0.96 -18.77
N LYS A 17 6.56 -0.53 -19.08
CA LYS A 17 7.09 -0.46 -20.44
C LYS A 17 8.01 -1.64 -20.77
N MET A 18 8.38 -2.46 -19.81
CA MET A 18 9.19 -3.65 -20.04
C MET A 18 8.38 -4.71 -20.80
N ARG A 19 9.09 -5.43 -21.68
CA ARG A 19 8.53 -6.61 -22.35
C ARG A 19 9.04 -7.84 -21.62
N GLU A 20 8.11 -8.65 -21.16
CA GLU A 20 8.42 -9.93 -20.54
C GLU A 20 7.38 -10.98 -20.93
N SER A 21 7.76 -12.25 -20.79
CA SER A 21 6.83 -13.34 -21.00
C SER A 21 5.85 -13.40 -19.82
N LEU A 22 4.57 -13.31 -20.12
CA LEU A 22 3.50 -13.39 -19.13
C LEU A 22 2.68 -14.67 -19.35
N TYR A 23 2.52 -15.44 -18.28
CA TYR A 23 1.58 -16.55 -18.29
C TYR A 23 0.17 -16.04 -17.96
N ILE A 24 -0.71 -16.13 -18.96
CA ILE A 24 -2.12 -15.79 -18.77
C ILE A 24 -2.82 -17.04 -18.23
N TYR A 25 -3.29 -16.98 -17.01
CA TYR A 25 -4.02 -18.07 -16.39
C TYR A 25 -5.54 -17.94 -16.59
N ASP A 26 -6.22 -19.06 -16.58
CA ASP A 26 -7.68 -19.10 -16.52
C ASP A 26 -8.11 -18.82 -15.06
N PRO A 27 -8.91 -17.76 -14.80
CA PRO A 27 -9.39 -17.44 -13.46
C PRO A 27 -10.16 -18.62 -12.81
N ALA A 28 -10.91 -19.40 -13.59
CA ALA A 28 -11.65 -20.54 -13.07
C ALA A 28 -10.72 -21.63 -12.50
N LEU A 29 -9.55 -21.86 -13.12
CA LEU A 29 -8.53 -22.80 -12.63
C LEU A 29 -7.85 -22.37 -11.34
N LYS A 30 -7.94 -21.08 -11.01
CA LYS A 30 -7.40 -20.50 -9.76
C LYS A 30 -8.44 -20.40 -8.65
N GLY A 31 -9.66 -20.87 -8.87
CA GLY A 31 -10.76 -20.74 -7.93
C GLY A 31 -11.19 -19.29 -7.67
N ILE A 32 -10.87 -18.38 -8.61
CA ILE A 32 -11.27 -16.99 -8.52
C ILE A 32 -12.76 -16.90 -8.84
N GLU A 33 -13.53 -16.49 -7.85
CA GLU A 33 -14.96 -16.27 -8.02
C GLU A 33 -15.20 -15.10 -8.99
N MET A 34 -15.91 -15.38 -10.08
CA MET A 34 -16.32 -14.35 -11.02
C MET A 34 -17.48 -13.55 -10.44
N VAL A 35 -17.25 -12.29 -10.18
CA VAL A 35 -18.24 -11.40 -9.59
C VAL A 35 -19.38 -11.17 -10.56
N LYS A 36 -20.62 -11.37 -10.10
CA LYS A 36 -21.82 -11.06 -10.88
C LYS A 36 -21.87 -9.56 -11.19
N THR A 37 -21.90 -9.22 -12.46
CA THR A 37 -22.11 -7.84 -12.91
C THR A 37 -23.58 -7.48 -12.81
N TYR A 38 -23.86 -6.22 -12.50
CA TYR A 38 -25.21 -5.67 -12.55
C TYR A 38 -25.35 -4.80 -13.79
N PRO A 39 -26.47 -4.89 -14.50
CA PRO A 39 -26.70 -4.04 -15.65
C PRO A 39 -26.81 -2.58 -15.22
N PHE A 40 -26.31 -1.67 -16.04
CA PHE A 40 -26.43 -0.22 -15.81
C PHE A 40 -27.90 0.23 -15.83
N LEU A 41 -28.67 -0.30 -16.75
CA LEU A 41 -30.12 -0.12 -16.81
C LEU A 41 -30.79 -1.20 -15.97
N GLY A 42 -31.65 -0.83 -15.03
CA GLY A 42 -32.25 -1.73 -14.05
C GLY A 42 -32.76 -3.04 -14.65
N SER A 43 -33.80 -3.03 -15.40
CA SER A 43 -34.42 -4.21 -16.00
C SER A 43 -33.72 -4.81 -17.24
N GLU A 44 -32.46 -4.46 -17.51
CA GLU A 44 -31.77 -4.80 -18.76
C GLU A 44 -32.54 -4.33 -20.00
N GLY A 45 -33.30 -3.25 -19.86
CA GLY A 45 -34.17 -2.74 -20.92
C GLY A 45 -35.43 -3.56 -21.16
N LYS A 46 -35.77 -4.55 -20.33
CA LYS A 46 -36.98 -5.37 -20.45
C LYS A 46 -38.12 -4.75 -19.64
N PRO A 47 -39.22 -4.36 -20.26
CA PRO A 47 -40.37 -3.84 -19.55
C PRO A 47 -40.94 -4.87 -18.54
N GLY A 48 -41.34 -4.39 -17.36
CA GLY A 48 -41.99 -5.20 -16.34
C GLY A 48 -41.06 -6.05 -15.46
N VAL A 49 -39.73 -5.89 -15.57
CA VAL A 49 -38.78 -6.48 -14.63
C VAL A 49 -38.43 -5.42 -13.58
N ASP A 50 -38.91 -5.63 -12.37
CA ASP A 50 -38.70 -4.72 -11.24
C ASP A 50 -37.28 -4.89 -10.68
N ARG A 51 -36.36 -4.10 -11.20
CA ARG A 51 -34.99 -3.97 -10.69
C ARG A 51 -34.59 -2.51 -10.70
N ASP A 52 -34.07 -2.06 -9.58
CA ASP A 52 -33.48 -0.74 -9.49
C ASP A 52 -32.26 -0.59 -10.41
N PRO A 53 -32.11 0.54 -11.08
CA PRO A 53 -30.91 0.81 -11.87
C PRO A 53 -29.66 0.77 -11.00
N ASN A 54 -28.58 0.22 -11.52
CA ASN A 54 -27.30 0.16 -10.82
C ASN A 54 -26.48 1.43 -11.04
N HIS A 55 -27.05 2.57 -10.72
CA HIS A 55 -26.34 3.84 -10.72
C HIS A 55 -26.25 4.42 -9.30
N LEU A 56 -25.17 5.10 -9.03
CA LEU A 56 -24.94 5.77 -7.77
C LEU A 56 -25.20 7.27 -7.93
N ARG A 57 -26.00 7.82 -7.04
CA ARG A 57 -26.25 9.24 -6.98
C ARG A 57 -24.98 9.97 -6.48
N ASN A 58 -24.58 11.02 -7.16
CA ASN A 58 -23.40 11.83 -6.82
C ASN A 58 -23.71 13.32 -6.63
N THR A 59 -24.99 13.71 -6.67
CA THR A 59 -25.46 15.07 -6.43
C THR A 59 -26.48 15.09 -5.30
N TYR A 60 -26.38 16.07 -4.43
CA TYR A 60 -27.20 16.19 -3.22
C TYR A 60 -27.84 17.58 -3.20
N ASN A 61 -29.05 17.66 -2.67
CA ASN A 61 -29.83 18.90 -2.68
C ASN A 61 -29.52 19.79 -1.48
N THR A 62 -29.09 19.21 -0.37
CA THR A 62 -28.72 19.94 0.84
C THR A 62 -27.38 19.47 1.38
N GLU A 63 -26.75 20.34 2.16
CA GLU A 63 -25.48 20.06 2.83
C GLU A 63 -25.64 19.01 3.92
N GLU A 64 -26.77 18.98 4.59
CA GLU A 64 -27.08 17.97 5.62
C GLU A 64 -27.18 16.58 5.02
N GLU A 65 -27.82 16.44 3.86
CA GLU A 65 -27.88 15.16 3.14
C GLU A 65 -26.49 14.69 2.74
N LEU A 66 -25.66 15.56 2.20
CA LEU A 66 -24.27 15.25 1.83
C LEU A 66 -23.45 14.87 3.06
N TYR A 67 -23.60 15.59 4.16
CA TYR A 67 -22.90 15.31 5.41
C TYR A 67 -23.17 13.88 5.91
N GLU A 68 -24.43 13.47 5.98
CA GLU A 68 -24.80 12.12 6.44
C GLU A 68 -24.28 11.03 5.50
N VAL A 69 -24.31 11.26 4.18
CA VAL A 69 -23.77 10.32 3.20
C VAL A 69 -22.26 10.15 3.37
N VAL A 70 -21.51 11.24 3.47
CA VAL A 70 -20.05 11.20 3.64
C VAL A 70 -19.68 10.53 4.96
N LYS A 71 -20.37 10.86 6.04
CA LYS A 71 -20.16 10.24 7.36
C LYS A 71 -20.37 8.72 7.33
N ASN A 72 -21.43 8.27 6.66
CA ASN A 72 -21.71 6.84 6.54
C ASN A 72 -20.66 6.14 5.66
N LEU A 73 -20.22 6.74 4.55
CA LEU A 73 -19.16 6.20 3.70
C LEU A 73 -17.84 6.06 4.46
N VAL A 74 -17.49 7.05 5.28
CA VAL A 74 -16.30 6.98 6.14
C VAL A 74 -16.41 5.85 7.15
N ALA A 75 -17.56 5.73 7.84
CA ALA A 75 -17.79 4.66 8.81
C ALA A 75 -17.73 3.26 8.17
N GLU A 76 -18.32 3.09 6.99
CA GLU A 76 -18.23 1.85 6.23
C GLU A 76 -16.78 1.52 5.82
N TYR A 77 -16.03 2.51 5.38
CA TYR A 77 -14.61 2.34 5.05
C TYR A 77 -13.79 1.92 6.28
N GLU A 78 -13.95 2.60 7.41
CA GLU A 78 -13.24 2.28 8.65
C GLU A 78 -13.54 0.86 9.13
N LYS A 79 -14.77 0.40 8.98
CA LYS A 79 -15.18 -0.97 9.31
C LYS A 79 -14.48 -2.02 8.43
N VAL A 80 -14.28 -1.71 7.15
CA VAL A 80 -13.69 -2.62 6.15
C VAL A 80 -12.17 -2.54 6.12
N ALA A 81 -11.58 -1.39 6.47
CA ALA A 81 -10.15 -1.14 6.40
C ALA A 81 -9.27 -2.26 7.00
N PRO A 82 -9.61 -2.84 8.18
CA PRO A 82 -8.82 -3.95 8.75
C PRO A 82 -8.82 -5.24 7.90
N GLU A 83 -9.83 -5.43 7.05
CA GLU A 83 -9.93 -6.62 6.18
C GLU A 83 -9.13 -6.49 4.89
N ILE A 84 -8.81 -5.24 4.49
CA ILE A 84 -8.16 -4.94 3.21
C ILE A 84 -6.75 -4.38 3.35
N VAL A 85 -6.32 -4.07 4.57
CA VAL A 85 -4.94 -3.65 4.82
C VAL A 85 -3.98 -4.80 4.54
N GLU A 86 -2.92 -4.52 3.78
CA GLU A 86 -1.91 -5.51 3.42
C GLU A 86 -0.51 -4.93 3.58
N TYR A 87 0.38 -5.72 4.16
CA TYR A 87 1.79 -5.39 4.37
C TYR A 87 2.64 -6.66 4.39
N GLN A 88 3.94 -6.49 4.34
CA GLN A 88 4.91 -7.58 4.46
C GLN A 88 6.06 -7.16 5.37
N GLU A 89 6.50 -8.09 6.19
CA GLU A 89 7.68 -7.94 7.04
C GLU A 89 8.78 -8.89 6.59
N PHE A 90 10.02 -8.43 6.68
CA PHE A 90 11.19 -9.22 6.36
C PHE A 90 12.30 -8.94 7.37
N ASN A 91 12.62 -9.93 8.21
CA ASN A 91 13.63 -9.84 9.28
C ASN A 91 13.39 -8.64 10.23
N THR A 92 12.16 -8.41 10.66
CA THR A 92 11.80 -7.27 11.52
C THR A 92 11.83 -7.59 13.01
N GLU A 93 11.90 -8.85 13.40
CA GLU A 93 11.74 -9.33 14.78
C GLU A 93 12.82 -8.79 15.73
N ASP A 94 14.05 -8.68 15.23
CA ASP A 94 15.23 -8.21 15.98
C ASP A 94 15.87 -6.97 15.33
N ALA A 95 15.16 -6.29 14.45
CA ALA A 95 15.70 -5.20 13.66
C ALA A 95 16.00 -3.95 14.53
N GLU A 96 17.25 -3.49 14.48
CA GLU A 96 17.69 -2.22 15.05
C GLU A 96 17.58 -1.09 14.03
N VAL A 97 17.74 -1.42 12.74
CA VAL A 97 17.52 -0.50 11.60
C VAL A 97 16.36 -1.03 10.79
N LEU A 98 15.27 -0.28 10.73
CA LEU A 98 14.09 -0.63 9.95
C LEU A 98 14.07 0.16 8.64
N ILE A 99 14.13 -0.55 7.52
CA ILE A 99 13.96 0.04 6.19
C ILE A 99 12.48 -0.06 5.81
N VAL A 100 11.87 1.05 5.40
CA VAL A 100 10.50 1.06 4.89
C VAL A 100 10.55 1.43 3.40
N ALA A 101 10.07 0.53 2.57
CA ALA A 101 10.03 0.72 1.12
C ALA A 101 8.86 -0.05 0.50
N HIS A 102 8.35 0.44 -0.63
CA HIS A 102 7.26 -0.23 -1.36
C HIS A 102 7.55 -0.29 -2.88
N GLY A 103 6.67 -0.98 -3.60
CA GLY A 103 6.73 -1.05 -5.07
C GLY A 103 8.05 -1.61 -5.58
N VAL A 104 8.60 -0.98 -6.61
CA VAL A 104 9.85 -1.39 -7.29
C VAL A 104 11.07 -1.40 -6.38
N VAL A 105 11.11 -0.56 -5.36
CA VAL A 105 12.24 -0.44 -4.41
C VAL A 105 12.30 -1.62 -3.44
N THR A 106 11.22 -2.36 -3.25
CA THR A 106 11.12 -3.48 -2.29
C THR A 106 12.23 -4.51 -2.45
N ARG A 107 12.53 -4.93 -3.68
CA ARG A 107 13.56 -5.96 -3.92
C ARG A 107 14.96 -5.46 -3.57
N ALA A 108 15.28 -4.23 -3.90
CA ALA A 108 16.54 -3.60 -3.52
C ALA A 108 16.65 -3.46 -1.98
N ALA A 109 15.58 -3.07 -1.30
CA ALA A 109 15.54 -2.98 0.15
C ALA A 109 15.77 -4.34 0.83
N GLN A 110 15.12 -5.41 0.34
CA GLN A 110 15.33 -6.77 0.86
C GLN A 110 16.75 -7.28 0.63
N ALA A 111 17.34 -6.99 -0.54
CA ALA A 111 18.73 -7.34 -0.83
C ALA A 111 19.70 -6.56 0.07
N ALA A 112 19.46 -5.26 0.28
CA ALA A 112 20.26 -4.44 1.20
C ALA A 112 20.18 -4.96 2.65
N VAL A 113 19.01 -5.39 3.11
CA VAL A 113 18.85 -6.03 4.44
C VAL A 113 19.73 -7.27 4.56
N LYS A 114 19.80 -8.11 3.53
CA LYS A 114 20.68 -9.28 3.55
C LYS A 114 22.16 -8.89 3.66
N LEU A 115 22.61 -7.93 2.82
CA LEU A 115 23.98 -7.42 2.85
C LEU A 115 24.33 -6.81 4.24
N LEU A 116 23.42 -6.04 4.83
CA LEU A 116 23.61 -5.46 6.16
C LEU A 116 23.76 -6.55 7.24
N ARG A 117 22.92 -7.58 7.19
CA ARG A 117 22.96 -8.69 8.14
C ARG A 117 24.23 -9.54 8.01
N GLU A 118 24.76 -9.72 6.80
CA GLU A 118 26.06 -10.35 6.57
C GLU A 118 27.21 -9.57 7.24
N GLN A 119 27.04 -8.27 7.47
CA GLN A 119 27.97 -7.41 8.23
C GLN A 119 27.62 -7.31 9.73
N GLY A 120 26.70 -8.13 10.23
CA GLY A 120 26.30 -8.13 11.64
C GLY A 120 25.33 -7.01 12.03
N ILE A 121 24.82 -6.22 11.06
CA ILE A 121 23.86 -5.14 11.31
C ILE A 121 22.46 -5.73 11.31
N LYS A 122 21.73 -5.61 12.41
CA LYS A 122 20.35 -6.08 12.54
C LYS A 122 19.39 -5.18 11.79
N ALA A 123 19.34 -5.34 10.48
CA ALA A 123 18.40 -4.62 9.61
C ALA A 123 17.16 -5.46 9.35
N GLY A 124 16.02 -4.79 9.18
CA GLY A 124 14.75 -5.36 8.75
C GLY A 124 14.08 -4.49 7.70
N HIS A 125 13.10 -5.05 6.99
CA HIS A 125 12.32 -4.32 5.99
C HIS A 125 10.84 -4.48 6.23
N PHE A 126 10.13 -3.35 6.29
CA PHE A 126 8.68 -3.28 6.30
C PHE A 126 8.18 -2.75 4.96
N ARG A 127 7.32 -3.51 4.32
CA ARG A 127 6.69 -3.15 3.05
C ARG A 127 5.21 -2.87 3.26
N PRO A 128 4.73 -1.63 3.20
CA PRO A 128 3.31 -1.38 3.00
C PRO A 128 2.93 -1.82 1.57
N VAL A 129 1.92 -2.68 1.45
CA VAL A 129 1.35 -3.08 0.16
C VAL A 129 0.19 -2.16 -0.16
N THR A 130 -0.74 -1.99 0.78
CA THR A 130 -1.77 -0.96 0.70
C THR A 130 -1.27 0.36 1.26
N LEU A 131 -1.56 1.46 0.54
CA LEU A 131 -1.26 2.82 0.99
C LEU A 131 -2.47 3.49 1.64
N ARG A 132 -3.68 3.00 1.33
CA ARG A 132 -4.94 3.41 1.96
C ARG A 132 -5.93 2.24 1.92
N PRO A 133 -6.21 1.59 3.06
CA PRO A 133 -5.68 1.87 4.39
C PRO A 133 -4.19 1.60 4.51
N PHE A 134 -3.50 2.34 5.38
CA PHE A 134 -2.09 2.11 5.68
C PHE A 134 -1.96 1.19 6.90
N ALA A 135 -0.97 0.30 6.90
CA ALA A 135 -0.68 -0.62 8.01
C ALA A 135 0.01 0.12 9.18
N ALA A 136 -0.69 1.11 9.74
CA ALA A 136 -0.13 2.04 10.72
C ALA A 136 0.18 1.36 12.05
N LYS A 137 -0.74 0.52 12.54
CA LYS A 137 -0.59 -0.21 13.81
C LYS A 137 0.60 -1.17 13.76
N GLU A 138 0.73 -1.90 12.67
CA GLU A 138 1.77 -2.90 12.45
C GLU A 138 3.14 -2.22 12.29
N LEU A 139 3.21 -1.17 11.45
CA LEU A 139 4.44 -0.40 11.28
C LEU A 139 4.88 0.24 12.60
N LYS A 140 3.96 0.82 13.36
CA LYS A 140 4.29 1.43 14.66
C LYS A 140 4.86 0.40 15.62
N ALA A 141 4.28 -0.79 15.70
CA ALA A 141 4.76 -1.86 16.57
C ALA A 141 6.20 -2.30 16.27
N VAL A 142 6.61 -2.27 14.98
CA VAL A 142 8.00 -2.56 14.57
C VAL A 142 8.89 -1.34 14.80
N ALA A 143 8.43 -0.14 14.47
CA ALA A 143 9.16 1.09 14.63
C ALA A 143 9.53 1.40 16.09
N ASP A 144 8.62 1.15 17.03
CA ASP A 144 8.85 1.36 18.48
C ASP A 144 9.98 0.48 19.04
N ARG A 145 10.32 -0.63 18.37
CA ARG A 145 11.44 -1.51 18.75
C ARG A 145 12.74 -1.17 18.06
N ALA A 146 12.69 -0.49 16.92
CA ALA A 146 13.88 -0.13 16.16
C ALA A 146 14.60 1.09 16.76
N LYS A 147 15.92 1.15 16.57
CA LYS A 147 16.73 2.31 16.95
C LYS A 147 16.68 3.42 15.91
N LYS A 148 16.41 3.06 14.65
CA LYS A 148 16.38 3.97 13.50
C LYS A 148 15.47 3.43 12.41
N LEU A 149 14.75 4.33 11.76
CA LEU A 149 13.89 4.03 10.62
C LEU A 149 14.35 4.82 9.41
N ILE A 150 14.47 4.14 8.26
CA ILE A 150 14.90 4.74 7.00
C ILE A 150 13.84 4.46 5.95
N VAL A 151 13.21 5.51 5.44
CA VAL A 151 12.26 5.39 4.32
C VAL A 151 13.02 5.54 3.02
N VAL A 152 12.91 4.53 2.16
CA VAL A 152 13.59 4.50 0.85
C VAL A 152 12.55 4.54 -0.25
N GLU A 153 12.62 5.55 -1.11
CA GLU A 153 11.64 5.72 -2.18
C GLU A 153 12.22 6.36 -3.45
N SER A 154 11.78 5.89 -4.61
CA SER A 154 12.03 6.51 -5.91
C SER A 154 11.06 7.69 -6.14
N ALA A 155 10.93 8.55 -5.14
CA ALA A 155 10.05 9.69 -5.08
C ALA A 155 10.65 10.78 -4.17
N GLN A 156 9.90 11.81 -3.80
CA GLN A 156 10.40 12.94 -2.99
C GLN A 156 9.77 13.01 -1.58
N GLY A 157 9.69 11.88 -0.88
CA GLY A 157 9.22 11.86 0.49
C GLY A 157 7.71 11.63 0.64
N GLN A 158 7.00 11.18 -0.39
CA GLN A 158 5.58 10.89 -0.31
C GLN A 158 5.31 9.71 0.63
N LEU A 159 6.06 8.61 0.49
CA LEU A 159 5.98 7.48 1.42
C LEU A 159 6.40 7.91 2.83
N LYS A 160 7.48 8.70 2.96
CA LYS A 160 7.92 9.18 4.27
C LYS A 160 6.84 9.96 5.01
N LYS A 161 6.04 10.77 4.31
CA LYS A 161 4.92 11.49 4.92
C LYS A 161 3.87 10.53 5.50
N LEU A 162 3.51 9.50 4.74
CA LEU A 162 2.58 8.46 5.21
C LEU A 162 3.14 7.70 6.42
N VAL A 163 4.43 7.38 6.40
CA VAL A 163 5.11 6.70 7.51
C VAL A 163 5.10 7.56 8.76
N VAL A 164 5.49 8.84 8.66
CA VAL A 164 5.50 9.78 9.79
C VAL A 164 4.11 9.92 10.42
N ASP A 165 3.08 10.05 9.58
CA ASP A 165 1.69 10.12 10.04
C ASP A 165 1.26 8.82 10.75
N ALA A 166 1.57 7.68 10.14
CA ALA A 166 1.21 6.36 10.65
C ALA A 166 1.83 6.03 12.01
N ILE A 167 3.06 6.49 12.27
CA ILE A 167 3.77 6.21 13.53
C ILE A 167 3.81 7.42 14.46
N TYR A 168 2.85 8.33 14.34
CA TYR A 168 2.76 9.50 15.19
C TYR A 168 2.91 9.13 16.68
N GLY A 169 3.76 9.89 17.38
CA GLY A 169 4.12 9.64 18.78
C GLY A 169 5.21 8.58 19.00
N CYS A 170 5.74 7.95 17.94
CA CYS A 170 6.97 7.16 18.03
C CYS A 170 8.18 8.08 18.17
N THR A 171 9.13 7.72 19.03
CA THR A 171 10.37 8.50 19.25
C THR A 171 11.54 8.04 18.40
N THR A 172 11.39 6.97 17.66
CA THR A 172 12.43 6.43 16.78
C THR A 172 12.78 7.44 15.68
N PRO A 173 14.08 7.80 15.52
CA PRO A 173 14.51 8.71 14.47
C PRO A 173 14.15 8.20 13.07
N ILE A 174 13.61 9.09 12.23
CA ILE A 174 13.16 8.76 10.86
C ILE A 174 13.98 9.56 9.86
N GLU A 175 14.73 8.84 9.03
CA GLU A 175 15.45 9.41 7.90
C GLU A 175 14.75 9.08 6.57
N GLY A 176 15.25 9.62 5.48
CA GLY A 176 14.77 9.30 4.14
C GLY A 176 15.90 9.27 3.12
N TYR A 177 15.89 8.25 2.27
CA TYR A 177 16.72 8.16 1.09
C TYR A 177 15.84 8.27 -0.15
N PHE A 178 15.96 9.39 -0.88
CA PHE A 178 15.08 9.77 -1.98
C PHE A 178 15.84 9.87 -3.29
N LYS A 179 15.36 9.19 -4.33
CA LYS A 179 15.95 9.22 -5.66
C LYS A 179 14.87 9.28 -6.74
N PRO A 180 14.20 10.43 -6.87
CA PRO A 180 13.04 10.55 -7.76
C PRO A 180 13.42 10.30 -9.23
N GLY A 181 12.60 9.49 -9.90
CA GLY A 181 12.75 9.19 -11.32
C GLY A 181 13.94 8.29 -11.68
N GLN A 182 14.62 7.71 -10.69
CA GLN A 182 15.74 6.82 -10.90
C GLN A 182 15.59 5.51 -10.13
N GLY A 183 16.19 4.44 -10.62
CA GLY A 183 16.31 3.19 -9.89
C GLY A 183 17.18 3.34 -8.64
N ILE A 184 16.88 2.55 -7.64
CA ILE A 184 17.66 2.45 -6.38
C ILE A 184 18.19 1.03 -6.29
N THR A 185 19.50 0.88 -6.06
CA THR A 185 20.15 -0.42 -5.93
C THR A 185 20.28 -0.83 -4.46
N ALA A 186 20.55 -2.10 -4.22
CA ALA A 186 20.79 -2.63 -2.88
C ALA A 186 22.05 -2.01 -2.25
N GLU A 187 23.09 -1.82 -3.04
CA GLU A 187 24.36 -1.25 -2.62
C GLU A 187 24.19 0.21 -2.19
N GLU A 188 23.42 1.00 -2.93
CA GLU A 188 23.12 2.39 -2.54
C GLU A 188 22.41 2.48 -1.18
N ILE A 189 21.46 1.58 -0.94
CA ILE A 189 20.75 1.51 0.38
C ILE A 189 21.74 1.07 1.47
N PHE A 190 22.52 0.03 1.21
CA PHE A 190 23.53 -0.47 2.12
C PHE A 190 24.54 0.62 2.52
N ASP A 191 25.10 1.33 1.55
CA ASP A 191 26.07 2.42 1.78
C ASP A 191 25.43 3.58 2.57
N TYR A 192 24.18 3.93 2.26
CA TYR A 192 23.45 4.96 2.99
C TYR A 192 23.28 4.61 4.47
N VAL A 193 22.86 3.38 4.75
CA VAL A 193 22.70 2.89 6.13
C VAL A 193 24.04 2.92 6.88
N LYS A 194 25.12 2.43 6.26
CA LYS A 194 26.46 2.40 6.87
C LYS A 194 27.04 3.78 7.17
N LYS A 195 26.80 4.76 6.30
CA LYS A 195 27.27 6.15 6.53
C LYS A 195 26.56 6.83 7.69
N GLY A 196 25.33 6.41 8.00
CA GLY A 196 24.52 6.98 9.07
C GLY A 196 24.60 6.23 10.41
N MET A 197 25.49 5.26 10.53
CA MET A 197 25.81 4.55 11.78
C MET A 197 27.03 5.16 12.43
#